data_92fbdeec8c2d546fa5243aeaca84cabe
#
_entry.id   92fbdeec8c2d546fa5243aeaca84cabe
#
_cell.length_a   1.000
_cell.length_b   1.000
_cell.length_c   1.000
_cell.angle_alpha   90.00
_cell.angle_beta   90.00
_cell.angle_gamma   90.00
#
_symmetry.space_group_name_H-M   'P 1'
#
loop_
_entity.id
_entity.type
_entity.pdbx_description
1 polymer ?
#
loop_
_entity_poly.entity_id
_entity_poly.type
_entity_poly.pdbx_seq_one_letter_code
_entity_poly.pdbx_strand_id
1 'polypeptide(L)'
;MAIFRAIPENGMRNCLLRIAEAARRRGHEIIVYTSEWKGESPDSIRVVRFNIHSSQYHKRTREFFFRLADAVREDKPAAVLGFNRGPGLDYYFTGGNCFVFTEKQNRSGVYRLFNREYATRAALEQEVFSPASGTGIFYFGEEQKKQFIRTFHTPPERFIRLSPSANQDCRRTTDYEFLRAEKRRQLSAGEDQLVLVQVAANMMQKGVDRTILATASLPEEIRRRVRLCLIGRDIPKLHRLAAELGLDGQILFTGALHDIRDYLFAADLMVHPARFEVTGPMLLEALDAGLPVLCTDTCGYADYVTKSHAGGTVSGKGFDQMELNASLLSFLWNAGQLKYLSEYALDFMKHHDTFAYADMVVDVLEQKGSHAVR
;
A
#
# COMPACT_ATOMS: atom_id res chain seq x y z
N MET A 1 0.07 -3.53 -20.83
CA MET A 1 -0.32 -3.59 -19.41
C MET A 1 -1.83 -3.61 -19.30
N ALA A 2 -2.42 -4.37 -18.36
CA ALA A 2 -3.87 -4.48 -18.20
C ALA A 2 -4.31 -4.13 -16.77
N ILE A 3 -5.13 -3.09 -16.62
CA ILE A 3 -5.69 -2.63 -15.35
C ILE A 3 -7.17 -2.31 -15.51
N PHE A 4 -8.05 -2.89 -14.67
CA PHE A 4 -9.49 -2.69 -14.82
C PHE A 4 -9.90 -1.23 -14.61
N ARG A 5 -9.36 -0.55 -13.58
CA ARG A 5 -9.61 0.87 -13.29
C ARG A 5 -8.31 1.58 -12.93
N ALA A 6 -7.91 2.54 -13.74
CA ALA A 6 -6.76 3.41 -13.51
C ALA A 6 -7.24 4.79 -13.03
N ILE A 7 -7.50 4.90 -11.73
CA ILE A 7 -7.95 6.13 -11.06
C ILE A 7 -6.88 6.63 -10.08
N PRO A 8 -6.76 7.95 -9.83
CA PRO A 8 -5.69 8.53 -9.01
C PRO A 8 -5.56 7.92 -7.61
N GLU A 9 -6.70 7.57 -6.99
CA GLU A 9 -6.74 7.01 -5.63
C GLU A 9 -6.31 5.53 -5.57
N ASN A 10 -6.02 4.91 -6.71
CA ASN A 10 -5.62 3.52 -6.79
C ASN A 10 -4.09 3.41 -6.81
N GLY A 11 -3.47 2.94 -5.73
CA GLY A 11 -2.03 2.71 -5.64
C GLY A 11 -1.47 1.82 -6.76
N MET A 12 -2.26 0.88 -7.30
CA MET A 12 -1.86 0.06 -8.45
C MET A 12 -1.67 0.87 -9.73
N ARG A 13 -2.41 1.98 -9.91
CA ARG A 13 -2.16 2.92 -11.01
C ARG A 13 -0.77 3.56 -10.88
N ASN A 14 -0.37 3.94 -9.68
CA ASN A 14 0.96 4.53 -9.45
C ASN A 14 2.06 3.52 -9.77
N CYS A 15 1.91 2.26 -9.36
CA CYS A 15 2.83 1.18 -9.74
C CYS A 15 2.89 1.00 -11.25
N LEU A 16 1.73 0.96 -11.93
CA LEU A 16 1.65 0.87 -13.39
C LEU A 16 2.42 2.01 -14.07
N LEU A 17 2.19 3.25 -13.64
CA LEU A 17 2.84 4.43 -14.24
C LEU A 17 4.35 4.40 -14.04
N ARG A 18 4.85 3.96 -12.88
CA ARG A 18 6.29 3.82 -12.64
C ARG A 18 6.93 2.73 -13.51
N ILE A 19 6.27 1.57 -13.64
CA ILE A 19 6.74 0.50 -14.52
C ILE A 19 6.68 0.94 -15.99
N ALA A 20 5.63 1.66 -16.39
CA ALA A 20 5.51 2.21 -17.73
C ALA A 20 6.65 3.20 -18.04
N GLU A 21 6.97 4.08 -17.10
CA GLU A 21 8.07 5.03 -17.25
C GLU A 21 9.44 4.33 -17.29
N ALA A 22 9.66 3.32 -16.46
CA ALA A 22 10.89 2.52 -16.53
C ALA A 22 11.05 1.82 -17.89
N ALA A 23 9.97 1.23 -18.42
CA ALA A 23 9.98 0.59 -19.74
C ALA A 23 10.18 1.62 -20.88
N ARG A 24 9.55 2.80 -20.79
CA ARG A 24 9.72 3.88 -21.76
C ARG A 24 11.18 4.36 -21.83
N ARG A 25 11.83 4.53 -20.68
CA ARG A 25 13.27 4.91 -20.64
C ARG A 25 14.18 3.93 -21.37
N ARG A 26 13.74 2.68 -21.51
CA ARG A 26 14.43 1.61 -22.25
C ARG A 26 13.97 1.48 -23.71
N GLY A 27 13.09 2.39 -24.19
CA GLY A 27 12.65 2.44 -25.59
C GLY A 27 11.45 1.58 -25.93
N HIS A 28 10.73 1.06 -24.92
CA HIS A 28 9.51 0.25 -25.15
C HIS A 28 8.29 1.12 -25.40
N GLU A 29 7.43 0.68 -26.32
CA GLU A 29 6.07 1.21 -26.47
C GLU A 29 5.14 0.63 -25.41
N ILE A 30 4.34 1.49 -24.80
CA ILE A 30 3.44 1.09 -23.72
C ILE A 30 2.00 1.22 -24.14
N ILE A 31 1.28 0.10 -24.08
CA ILE A 31 -0.17 0.05 -24.27
C ILE A 31 -0.80 -0.29 -22.92
N VAL A 32 -1.78 0.51 -22.48
CA VAL A 32 -2.56 0.25 -21.28
C VAL A 32 -4.01 -0.03 -21.65
N TYR A 33 -4.47 -1.24 -21.41
CA TYR A 33 -5.85 -1.66 -21.56
C TYR A 33 -6.59 -1.43 -20.26
N THR A 34 -7.70 -0.70 -20.29
CA THR A 34 -8.49 -0.36 -19.11
C THR A 34 -9.97 -0.16 -19.44
N SER A 35 -10.87 -0.31 -18.45
CA SER A 35 -12.26 0.10 -18.58
C SER A 35 -12.50 1.54 -18.13
N GLU A 36 -11.61 2.09 -17.28
CA GLU A 36 -11.74 3.44 -16.76
C GLU A 36 -10.35 4.05 -16.52
N TRP A 37 -10.13 5.20 -17.12
CA TRP A 37 -8.95 6.02 -16.87
C TRP A 37 -9.40 7.41 -16.42
N LYS A 38 -8.95 7.87 -15.26
CA LYS A 38 -9.20 9.23 -14.77
C LYS A 38 -7.88 9.98 -14.60
N GLY A 39 -7.95 11.29 -14.85
CA GLY A 39 -6.79 12.17 -14.85
C GLY A 39 -6.03 12.14 -16.18
N GLU A 40 -4.96 12.91 -16.24
CA GLU A 40 -4.12 12.97 -17.43
C GLU A 40 -3.42 11.63 -17.68
N SER A 41 -3.32 11.25 -18.95
CA SER A 41 -2.46 10.16 -19.39
C SER A 41 -1.15 10.76 -19.91
N PRO A 42 0.00 10.21 -19.52
CA PRO A 42 1.25 10.63 -20.17
C PRO A 42 1.17 10.39 -21.69
N ASP A 43 1.64 11.36 -22.49
CA ASP A 43 1.65 11.26 -23.96
C ASP A 43 2.39 10.02 -24.49
N SER A 44 3.28 9.49 -23.67
CA SER A 44 4.07 8.31 -23.95
C SER A 44 3.35 6.97 -23.76
N ILE A 45 2.06 6.98 -23.36
CA ILE A 45 1.28 5.76 -23.10
C ILE A 45 0.04 5.75 -24.01
N ARG A 46 -0.08 4.72 -24.85
CA ARG A 46 -1.32 4.48 -25.59
C ARG A 46 -2.37 3.84 -24.66
N VAL A 47 -3.41 4.59 -24.31
CA VAL A 47 -4.51 4.10 -23.47
C VAL A 47 -5.66 3.60 -24.33
N VAL A 48 -5.93 2.29 -24.26
CA VAL A 48 -7.07 1.62 -24.92
C VAL A 48 -8.18 1.42 -23.90
N ARG A 49 -9.29 2.15 -24.05
CA ARG A 49 -10.43 2.09 -23.14
C ARG A 49 -11.50 1.14 -23.67
N PHE A 50 -11.85 0.16 -22.87
CA PHE A 50 -12.95 -0.74 -23.18
C PHE A 50 -14.27 -0.16 -22.65
N ASN A 51 -15.24 0.04 -23.54
CA ASN A 51 -16.57 0.46 -23.15
C ASN A 51 -17.34 -0.73 -22.58
N ILE A 52 -17.44 -0.81 -21.26
CA ILE A 52 -18.08 -1.91 -20.52
C ILE A 52 -19.42 -1.44 -19.97
N HIS A 53 -20.50 -2.05 -20.40
CA HIS A 53 -21.86 -1.58 -20.12
C HIS A 53 -22.50 -2.23 -18.88
N SER A 54 -22.03 -3.40 -18.44
CA SER A 54 -22.65 -4.07 -17.30
C SER A 54 -22.38 -3.37 -15.98
N SER A 55 -23.40 -3.19 -15.13
CA SER A 55 -23.28 -2.69 -13.76
C SER A 55 -22.81 -3.76 -12.77
N GLN A 56 -23.03 -5.04 -13.08
CA GLN A 56 -22.70 -6.16 -12.19
C GLN A 56 -21.21 -6.52 -12.26
N TYR A 57 -20.52 -6.55 -11.12
CA TYR A 57 -19.08 -6.81 -11.03
C TYR A 57 -18.61 -8.02 -11.84
N HIS A 58 -19.26 -9.15 -11.68
CA HIS A 58 -18.87 -10.40 -12.35
C HIS A 58 -19.01 -10.35 -13.88
N LYS A 59 -20.02 -9.66 -14.39
CA LYS A 59 -20.20 -9.47 -15.84
C LYS A 59 -19.18 -8.48 -16.40
N ARG A 60 -18.96 -7.36 -15.70
CA ARG A 60 -17.97 -6.34 -16.08
C ARG A 60 -16.56 -6.93 -16.20
N THR A 61 -16.17 -7.74 -15.23
CA THR A 61 -14.83 -8.32 -15.20
C THR A 61 -14.65 -9.37 -16.30
N ARG A 62 -15.65 -10.20 -16.57
CA ARG A 62 -15.62 -11.14 -17.71
C ARG A 62 -15.53 -10.42 -19.04
N GLU A 63 -16.34 -9.38 -19.25
CA GLU A 63 -16.31 -8.56 -20.46
C GLU A 63 -14.94 -7.89 -20.66
N PHE A 64 -14.33 -7.39 -19.58
CA PHE A 64 -12.99 -6.80 -19.63
C PHE A 64 -11.95 -7.80 -20.16
N PHE A 65 -11.87 -9.00 -19.60
CA PHE A 65 -10.90 -9.99 -20.03
C PHE A 65 -11.19 -10.56 -21.42
N PHE A 66 -12.46 -10.65 -21.83
CA PHE A 66 -12.82 -11.01 -23.19
C PHE A 66 -12.28 -9.97 -24.20
N ARG A 67 -12.54 -8.68 -23.97
CA ARG A 67 -12.02 -7.59 -24.82
C ARG A 67 -10.49 -7.49 -24.76
N LEU A 68 -9.89 -7.77 -23.61
CA LEU A 68 -8.44 -7.82 -23.48
C LEU A 68 -7.84 -8.89 -24.40
N ALA A 69 -8.44 -10.10 -24.43
CA ALA A 69 -7.97 -11.17 -25.27
C ALA A 69 -8.05 -10.83 -26.78
N ASP A 70 -9.08 -10.08 -27.19
CA ASP A 70 -9.22 -9.61 -28.58
C ASP A 70 -8.16 -8.55 -28.90
N ALA A 71 -7.99 -7.55 -28.05
CA ALA A 71 -7.02 -6.49 -28.23
C ALA A 71 -5.56 -7.01 -28.22
N VAL A 72 -5.25 -7.97 -27.36
CA VAL A 72 -3.92 -8.61 -27.33
C VAL A 72 -3.64 -9.40 -28.62
N ARG A 73 -4.65 -10.05 -29.20
CA ARG A 73 -4.51 -10.74 -30.52
C ARG A 73 -4.25 -9.76 -31.65
N GLU A 74 -4.86 -8.58 -31.62
CA GLU A 74 -4.70 -7.53 -32.62
C GLU A 74 -3.34 -6.81 -32.47
N ASP A 75 -3.03 -6.30 -31.27
CA ASP A 75 -1.84 -5.51 -31.00
C ASP A 75 -0.54 -6.35 -30.89
N LYS A 76 -0.64 -7.65 -30.58
CA LYS A 76 0.47 -8.61 -30.43
C LYS A 76 1.62 -8.07 -29.57
N PRO A 77 1.36 -7.60 -28.32
CA PRO A 77 2.41 -7.10 -27.46
C PRO A 77 3.42 -8.20 -27.11
N ALA A 78 4.69 -7.84 -26.89
CA ALA A 78 5.75 -8.77 -26.49
C ALA A 78 5.44 -9.45 -25.12
N ALA A 79 4.77 -8.76 -24.22
CA ALA A 79 4.31 -9.31 -22.95
C ALA A 79 3.06 -8.58 -22.42
N VAL A 80 2.20 -9.31 -21.70
CA VAL A 80 1.00 -8.79 -21.04
C VAL A 80 1.17 -8.85 -19.53
N LEU A 81 1.38 -7.67 -18.91
CA LEU A 81 1.43 -7.50 -17.46
C LEU A 81 0.05 -7.10 -16.93
N GLY A 82 -0.56 -7.92 -16.08
CA GLY A 82 -1.85 -7.64 -15.45
C GLY A 82 -1.73 -7.08 -14.05
N PHE A 83 -2.53 -6.07 -13.72
CA PHE A 83 -2.73 -5.52 -12.37
C PHE A 83 -4.04 -6.00 -11.72
N ASN A 84 -4.82 -6.78 -12.46
CA ASN A 84 -6.00 -7.50 -11.97
C ASN A 84 -5.88 -8.97 -12.34
N ARG A 85 -6.40 -9.83 -11.48
CA ARG A 85 -6.40 -11.28 -11.69
C ARG A 85 -7.33 -11.65 -12.82
N GLY A 86 -6.86 -12.51 -13.72
CA GLY A 86 -7.67 -13.03 -14.82
C GLY A 86 -6.84 -13.75 -15.89
N PRO A 87 -7.50 -14.27 -16.91
CA PRO A 87 -6.85 -15.03 -17.99
C PRO A 87 -6.05 -14.14 -18.95
N GLY A 88 -5.15 -14.77 -19.72
CA GLY A 88 -4.42 -14.13 -20.81
C GLY A 88 -3.27 -13.19 -20.36
N LEU A 89 -2.78 -13.39 -19.15
CA LEU A 89 -1.65 -12.64 -18.61
C LEU A 89 -0.37 -13.47 -18.68
N ASP A 90 0.71 -12.84 -19.14
CA ASP A 90 2.04 -13.42 -19.03
C ASP A 90 2.60 -13.24 -17.63
N TYR A 91 2.35 -12.09 -17.04
CA TYR A 91 2.73 -11.77 -15.69
C TYR A 91 1.60 -11.08 -14.93
N TYR A 92 1.54 -11.34 -13.64
CA TYR A 92 0.61 -10.71 -12.72
C TYR A 92 1.37 -9.95 -11.63
N PHE A 93 1.08 -8.65 -11.47
CA PHE A 93 1.61 -7.82 -10.41
C PHE A 93 0.69 -7.86 -9.20
N THR A 94 1.12 -8.47 -8.09
CA THR A 94 0.23 -8.67 -6.94
C THR A 94 0.10 -7.41 -6.10
N GLY A 95 -1.09 -6.84 -6.06
CA GLY A 95 -1.42 -5.69 -5.20
C GLY A 95 -2.10 -6.04 -3.88
N GLY A 96 -2.31 -7.32 -3.58
CA GLY A 96 -3.07 -7.72 -2.40
C GLY A 96 -2.95 -9.19 -2.05
N ASN A 97 -3.62 -9.58 -0.97
CA ASN A 97 -3.67 -10.96 -0.47
C ASN A 97 -4.39 -11.93 -1.40
N CYS A 98 -4.20 -13.21 -1.10
CA CYS A 98 -5.04 -14.27 -1.60
C CYS A 98 -6.49 -14.04 -1.16
N PHE A 99 -7.37 -13.75 -2.14
CA PHE A 99 -8.78 -13.45 -1.87
C PHE A 99 -9.49 -14.67 -1.29
N VAL A 100 -9.30 -15.86 -1.91
CA VAL A 100 -9.91 -17.11 -1.44
C VAL A 100 -9.48 -17.45 -0.02
N PHE A 101 -8.20 -17.27 0.31
CA PHE A 101 -7.67 -17.49 1.67
C PHE A 101 -8.35 -16.55 2.68
N THR A 102 -8.39 -15.27 2.37
CA THR A 102 -8.96 -14.23 3.25
C THR A 102 -10.47 -14.44 3.46
N GLU A 103 -11.21 -14.72 2.41
CA GLU A 103 -12.66 -14.95 2.51
C GLU A 103 -13.00 -16.27 3.22
N LYS A 104 -12.14 -17.28 3.15
CA LYS A 104 -12.30 -18.50 3.95
C LYS A 104 -12.23 -18.25 5.45
N GLN A 105 -11.42 -17.29 5.87
CA GLN A 105 -11.29 -16.93 7.29
C GLN A 105 -12.45 -16.04 7.78
N ASN A 106 -12.96 -15.16 6.92
CA ASN A 106 -13.86 -14.08 7.31
C ASN A 106 -15.34 -14.36 6.99
N ARG A 107 -15.67 -15.34 6.16
CA ARG A 107 -17.02 -15.61 5.68
C ARG A 107 -17.43 -17.06 5.84
N SER A 108 -18.72 -17.29 6.10
CA SER A 108 -19.30 -18.64 6.19
C SER A 108 -19.23 -19.39 4.85
N GLY A 109 -19.27 -20.74 4.91
CA GLY A 109 -19.32 -21.59 3.72
C GLY A 109 -20.56 -21.32 2.86
N VAL A 110 -21.71 -21.06 3.51
CA VAL A 110 -22.98 -20.74 2.83
C VAL A 110 -22.86 -19.45 2.02
N TYR A 111 -22.29 -18.39 2.59
CA TYR A 111 -22.05 -17.15 1.84
C TYR A 111 -21.22 -17.41 0.57
N ARG A 112 -20.14 -18.17 0.70
CA ARG A 112 -19.24 -18.44 -0.45
C ARG A 112 -19.92 -19.28 -1.55
N LEU A 113 -20.83 -20.17 -1.17
CA LEU A 113 -21.54 -21.04 -2.13
C LEU A 113 -22.54 -20.25 -2.98
N PHE A 114 -23.25 -19.27 -2.41
CA PHE A 114 -24.33 -18.55 -3.09
C PHE A 114 -23.93 -17.16 -3.62
N ASN A 115 -22.73 -16.66 -3.31
CA ASN A 115 -22.30 -15.33 -3.75
C ASN A 115 -21.61 -15.39 -5.12
N ARG A 116 -22.28 -14.87 -6.16
CA ARG A 116 -21.74 -14.83 -7.53
C ARG A 116 -20.49 -13.98 -7.68
N GLU A 117 -20.34 -12.92 -6.89
CA GLU A 117 -19.13 -12.10 -6.90
C GLU A 117 -17.94 -12.87 -6.33
N TYR A 118 -18.15 -13.59 -5.21
CA TYR A 118 -17.14 -14.48 -4.66
C TYR A 118 -16.70 -15.54 -5.69
N ALA A 119 -17.67 -16.23 -6.31
CA ALA A 119 -17.37 -17.26 -7.30
C ALA A 119 -16.55 -16.70 -8.48
N THR A 120 -16.88 -15.50 -8.96
CA THR A 120 -16.12 -14.86 -10.04
C THR A 120 -14.72 -14.48 -9.62
N ARG A 121 -14.55 -13.86 -8.45
CA ARG A 121 -13.23 -13.48 -7.95
C ARG A 121 -12.34 -14.69 -7.70
N ALA A 122 -12.91 -15.76 -7.14
CA ALA A 122 -12.21 -17.02 -6.91
C ALA A 122 -11.77 -17.68 -8.23
N ALA A 123 -12.66 -17.68 -9.25
CA ALA A 123 -12.32 -18.20 -10.57
C ALA A 123 -11.19 -17.40 -11.24
N LEU A 124 -11.23 -16.08 -11.19
CA LEU A 124 -10.18 -15.23 -11.74
C LEU A 124 -8.83 -15.39 -10.99
N GLU A 125 -8.87 -15.64 -9.68
CA GLU A 125 -7.69 -15.97 -8.91
C GLU A 125 -7.13 -17.33 -9.30
N GLN A 126 -8.00 -18.34 -9.53
CA GLN A 126 -7.64 -19.65 -10.02
C GLN A 126 -6.94 -19.61 -11.39
N GLU A 127 -7.39 -18.76 -12.33
CA GLU A 127 -6.76 -18.56 -13.64
C GLU A 127 -5.28 -18.18 -13.54
N VAL A 128 -4.93 -17.33 -12.58
CA VAL A 128 -3.55 -16.87 -12.36
C VAL A 128 -2.74 -17.88 -11.56
N PHE A 129 -3.32 -18.43 -10.48
CA PHE A 129 -2.55 -19.13 -9.43
C PHE A 129 -2.63 -20.65 -9.50
N SER A 130 -3.47 -21.25 -10.36
CA SER A 130 -3.50 -22.72 -10.51
C SER A 130 -2.15 -23.27 -10.99
N PRO A 131 -1.82 -24.52 -10.67
CA PRO A 131 -0.59 -25.16 -11.14
C PRO A 131 -0.48 -25.21 -12.66
N ALA A 132 -1.62 -25.29 -13.37
CA ALA A 132 -1.66 -25.35 -14.83
C ALA A 132 -1.42 -23.97 -15.51
N SER A 133 -1.48 -22.86 -14.77
CA SER A 133 -1.23 -21.54 -15.33
C SER A 133 0.26 -21.30 -15.56
N GLY A 134 0.59 -20.69 -16.71
CA GLY A 134 1.95 -20.25 -17.03
C GLY A 134 2.30 -18.84 -16.55
N THR A 135 1.36 -18.12 -15.89
CA THR A 135 1.53 -16.72 -15.51
C THR A 135 2.64 -16.56 -14.45
N GLY A 136 3.67 -15.75 -14.73
CA GLY A 136 4.67 -15.33 -13.71
C GLY A 136 4.04 -14.37 -12.72
N ILE A 137 4.48 -14.38 -11.45
CA ILE A 137 3.82 -13.67 -10.36
C ILE A 137 4.83 -12.77 -9.66
N PHE A 138 4.72 -11.47 -9.86
CA PHE A 138 5.47 -10.49 -9.08
C PHE A 138 4.86 -10.32 -7.69
N TYR A 139 5.67 -10.41 -6.63
CA TYR A 139 5.20 -10.30 -5.25
C TYR A 139 6.20 -9.54 -4.37
N PHE A 140 5.70 -9.03 -3.23
CA PHE A 140 6.51 -8.25 -2.29
C PHE A 140 6.77 -8.99 -0.97
N GLY A 141 5.76 -9.64 -0.39
CA GLY A 141 5.80 -10.23 0.94
C GLY A 141 5.76 -11.76 0.94
N GLU A 142 6.64 -12.41 1.72
CA GLU A 142 6.70 -13.87 1.83
C GLU A 142 5.38 -14.48 2.35
N GLU A 143 4.68 -13.80 3.27
CA GLU A 143 3.41 -14.30 3.77
C GLU A 143 2.33 -14.29 2.68
N GLN A 144 2.35 -13.28 1.80
CA GLN A 144 1.49 -13.24 0.62
C GLN A 144 1.74 -14.44 -0.29
N LYS A 145 3.00 -14.75 -0.60
CA LYS A 145 3.40 -15.92 -1.40
C LYS A 145 2.91 -17.22 -0.77
N LYS A 146 3.11 -17.39 0.54
CA LYS A 146 2.66 -18.59 1.29
C LYS A 146 1.15 -18.80 1.20
N GLN A 147 0.35 -17.74 1.25
CA GLN A 147 -1.10 -17.84 1.12
C GLN A 147 -1.53 -18.42 -0.23
N PHE A 148 -0.92 -17.98 -1.33
CA PHE A 148 -1.21 -18.49 -2.68
C PHE A 148 -0.76 -19.94 -2.84
N ILE A 149 0.44 -20.30 -2.37
CA ILE A 149 0.93 -21.68 -2.41
C ILE A 149 0.00 -22.61 -1.62
N ARG A 150 -0.40 -22.24 -0.40
CA ARG A 150 -1.31 -23.04 0.42
C ARG A 150 -2.71 -23.19 -0.16
N THR A 151 -3.18 -22.17 -0.90
CA THR A 151 -4.57 -22.13 -1.40
C THR A 151 -4.73 -22.80 -2.76
N PHE A 152 -3.76 -22.59 -3.65
CA PHE A 152 -3.85 -23.01 -5.06
C PHE A 152 -2.77 -24.02 -5.46
N HIS A 153 -1.85 -24.38 -4.58
CA HIS A 153 -0.68 -25.21 -4.89
C HIS A 153 0.18 -24.62 -6.02
N THR A 154 0.24 -23.28 -6.09
CA THR A 154 1.00 -22.56 -7.11
C THR A 154 2.49 -22.93 -7.02
N PRO A 155 3.14 -23.33 -8.15
CA PRO A 155 4.55 -23.65 -8.17
C PRO A 155 5.42 -22.49 -7.68
N PRO A 156 6.32 -22.69 -6.68
CA PRO A 156 7.12 -21.62 -6.09
C PRO A 156 8.00 -20.85 -7.06
N GLU A 157 8.47 -21.50 -8.13
CA GLU A 157 9.33 -20.95 -9.19
C GLU A 157 8.65 -19.88 -10.03
N ARG A 158 7.32 -19.82 -10.03
CA ARG A 158 6.56 -18.77 -10.71
C ARG A 158 6.54 -17.44 -9.98
N PHE A 159 6.96 -17.43 -8.71
CA PHE A 159 6.98 -16.23 -7.89
C PHE A 159 8.31 -15.49 -8.05
N ILE A 160 8.23 -14.23 -8.49
CA ILE A 160 9.34 -13.32 -8.68
C ILE A 160 9.26 -12.25 -7.60
N ARG A 161 10.21 -12.28 -6.67
CA ARG A 161 10.25 -11.32 -5.57
C ARG A 161 10.71 -9.95 -6.08
N LEU A 162 9.95 -8.92 -5.74
CA LEU A 162 10.30 -7.53 -6.00
C LEU A 162 10.94 -6.88 -4.77
N SER A 163 11.76 -5.85 -5.01
CA SER A 163 12.17 -4.93 -3.96
C SER A 163 10.96 -4.22 -3.35
N PRO A 164 11.03 -3.80 -2.09
CA PRO A 164 9.94 -3.06 -1.45
C PRO A 164 9.56 -1.82 -2.25
N SER A 165 8.27 -1.47 -2.21
CA SER A 165 7.76 -0.32 -2.93
C SER A 165 7.09 0.70 -2.03
N ALA A 166 7.41 1.98 -2.21
CA ALA A 166 6.64 3.10 -1.74
C ALA A 166 5.66 3.59 -2.81
N ASN A 167 4.54 4.20 -2.41
CA ASN A 167 3.59 4.80 -3.37
C ASN A 167 4.02 6.20 -3.80
N GLN A 168 4.65 6.95 -2.87
CA GLN A 168 5.09 8.32 -3.09
C GLN A 168 6.57 8.47 -2.75
N ASP A 169 7.22 9.42 -3.40
CA ASP A 169 8.57 9.84 -3.03
C ASP A 169 8.46 10.84 -1.87
N CYS A 170 8.77 10.35 -0.67
CA CYS A 170 8.74 11.12 0.56
C CYS A 170 10.14 11.43 1.09
N ARG A 171 11.18 11.26 0.27
CA ARG A 171 12.56 11.60 0.66
C ARG A 171 12.68 13.07 1.01
N ARG A 172 13.47 13.34 2.05
CA ARG A 172 13.78 14.72 2.43
C ARG A 172 14.47 15.45 1.29
N THR A 173 13.95 16.63 1.00
CA THR A 173 14.48 17.59 0.02
C THR A 173 15.24 18.70 0.73
N THR A 174 15.95 19.52 -0.01
CA THR A 174 16.73 20.64 0.55
C THR A 174 15.88 21.66 1.31
N ASP A 175 14.58 21.73 1.00
CA ASP A 175 13.58 22.59 1.63
C ASP A 175 12.80 21.93 2.78
N TYR A 176 13.24 20.73 3.24
CA TYR A 176 12.57 19.96 4.29
C TYR A 176 12.25 20.79 5.55
N GLU A 177 13.23 21.53 6.08
CA GLU A 177 13.04 22.32 7.30
C GLU A 177 11.97 23.41 7.11
N PHE A 178 11.96 24.05 5.96
CA PHE A 178 10.95 25.04 5.60
C PHE A 178 9.55 24.39 5.50
N LEU A 179 9.42 23.29 4.77
CA LEU A 179 8.14 22.56 4.60
C LEU A 179 7.62 22.03 5.95
N ARG A 180 8.51 21.50 6.78
CA ARG A 180 8.18 21.05 8.14
C ARG A 180 7.64 22.21 8.98
N ALA A 181 8.36 23.34 9.03
CA ALA A 181 7.94 24.50 9.81
C ALA A 181 6.61 25.07 9.34
N GLU A 182 6.42 25.20 8.02
CA GLU A 182 5.20 25.70 7.43
C GLU A 182 4.00 24.78 7.71
N LYS A 183 4.16 23.44 7.57
CA LYS A 183 3.09 22.52 7.88
C LYS A 183 2.77 22.50 9.37
N ARG A 184 3.76 22.55 10.26
CA ARG A 184 3.54 22.64 11.71
C ARG A 184 2.78 23.91 12.08
N ARG A 185 3.09 25.05 11.44
CA ARG A 185 2.34 26.30 11.60
C ARG A 185 0.86 26.14 11.21
N GLN A 186 0.58 25.49 10.07
CA GLN A 186 -0.78 25.18 9.61
C GLN A 186 -1.54 24.26 10.57
N LEU A 187 -0.83 23.33 11.22
CA LEU A 187 -1.36 22.42 12.22
C LEU A 187 -1.49 23.07 13.60
N SER A 188 -1.10 24.34 13.78
CA SER A 188 -0.98 25.02 15.06
C SER A 188 -0.11 24.23 16.05
N ALA A 189 0.93 23.56 15.55
CA ALA A 189 1.86 22.77 16.34
C ALA A 189 3.15 23.55 16.59
N GLY A 190 3.30 24.07 17.81
CA GLY A 190 4.51 24.74 18.27
C GLY A 190 5.69 23.77 18.47
N GLU A 191 6.85 24.32 18.86
CA GLU A 191 8.09 23.54 19.06
C GLU A 191 7.95 22.47 20.15
N ASP A 192 7.21 22.76 21.22
CA ASP A 192 6.99 21.84 22.34
C ASP A 192 5.92 20.77 22.05
N GLN A 193 5.21 20.88 20.93
CA GLN A 193 4.19 19.89 20.58
C GLN A 193 4.77 18.71 19.83
N LEU A 194 4.14 17.56 20.04
CA LEU A 194 4.47 16.28 19.40
C LEU A 194 3.41 15.96 18.35
N VAL A 195 3.80 15.98 17.10
CA VAL A 195 2.89 15.66 15.98
C VAL A 195 2.99 14.17 15.68
N LEU A 196 1.89 13.46 15.90
CA LEU A 196 1.72 12.07 15.49
C LEU A 196 0.96 12.01 14.17
N VAL A 197 1.30 11.09 13.31
CA VAL A 197 0.58 10.87 12.04
C VAL A 197 0.20 9.42 11.86
N GLN A 198 -1.00 9.18 11.32
CA GLN A 198 -1.42 7.89 10.79
C GLN A 198 -2.12 8.07 9.46
N VAL A 199 -1.69 7.32 8.44
CA VAL A 199 -2.31 7.32 7.11
C VAL A 199 -3.05 6.02 6.89
N ALA A 200 -4.36 6.10 6.59
CA ALA A 200 -5.22 4.93 6.58
C ALA A 200 -6.36 5.04 5.55
N ALA A 201 -6.25 4.38 4.41
CA ALA A 201 -7.35 4.28 3.43
C ALA A 201 -8.58 3.55 4.02
N ASN A 202 -8.34 2.54 4.87
CA ASN A 202 -9.35 1.83 5.66
C ASN A 202 -9.00 1.97 7.14
N MET A 203 -9.55 2.98 7.80
CA MET A 203 -9.18 3.36 9.15
C MET A 203 -9.34 2.23 10.17
N MET A 204 -10.40 1.43 10.09
CA MET A 204 -10.62 0.32 11.03
C MET A 204 -9.61 -0.81 10.83
N GLN A 205 -9.31 -1.16 9.59
CA GLN A 205 -8.31 -2.19 9.29
C GLN A 205 -6.91 -1.74 9.70
N LYS A 206 -6.61 -0.45 9.57
CA LYS A 206 -5.32 0.14 9.94
C LYS A 206 -5.22 0.50 11.42
N GLY A 207 -6.23 0.17 12.24
CA GLY A 207 -6.18 0.31 13.68
C GLY A 207 -6.19 1.76 14.17
N VAL A 208 -6.89 2.67 13.49
CA VAL A 208 -6.97 4.07 13.93
C VAL A 208 -7.64 4.20 15.30
N ASP A 209 -8.62 3.36 15.59
CA ASP A 209 -9.22 3.25 16.93
C ASP A 209 -8.19 2.88 18.00
N ARG A 210 -7.23 1.99 17.69
CA ARG A 210 -6.13 1.61 18.59
C ARG A 210 -5.19 2.80 18.85
N THR A 211 -4.90 3.61 17.83
CA THR A 211 -4.08 4.82 17.97
C THR A 211 -4.78 5.87 18.82
N ILE A 212 -6.09 6.08 18.62
CA ILE A 212 -6.89 7.00 19.46
C ILE A 212 -6.86 6.56 20.93
N LEU A 213 -7.07 5.27 21.20
CA LEU A 213 -7.01 4.71 22.57
C LEU A 213 -5.62 4.87 23.19
N ALA A 214 -4.56 4.61 22.43
CA ALA A 214 -3.19 4.78 22.90
C ALA A 214 -2.88 6.26 23.21
N THR A 215 -3.35 7.18 22.38
CA THR A 215 -3.19 8.63 22.63
C THR A 215 -3.93 9.06 23.90
N ALA A 216 -5.15 8.55 24.11
CA ALA A 216 -5.95 8.85 25.31
C ALA A 216 -5.30 8.33 26.60
N SER A 217 -4.54 7.23 26.53
CA SER A 217 -3.89 6.61 27.68
C SER A 217 -2.63 7.33 28.17
N LEU A 218 -2.13 8.31 27.40
CA LEU A 218 -0.93 9.08 27.76
C LEU A 218 -1.19 9.91 29.04
N PRO A 219 -0.17 10.05 29.91
CA PRO A 219 -0.20 11.02 31.01
C PRO A 219 -0.57 12.40 30.49
N GLU A 220 -1.32 13.17 31.28
CA GLU A 220 -1.90 14.44 30.85
C GLU A 220 -0.86 15.45 30.37
N GLU A 221 0.30 15.50 31.01
CA GLU A 221 1.43 16.36 30.66
C GLU A 221 1.99 16.08 29.27
N ILE A 222 2.01 14.81 28.83
CA ILE A 222 2.43 14.42 27.48
C ILE A 222 1.26 14.60 26.52
N ARG A 223 0.07 14.12 26.90
CA ARG A 223 -1.13 14.16 26.07
C ARG A 223 -1.47 15.57 25.59
N ARG A 224 -1.37 16.57 26.43
CA ARG A 224 -1.62 17.99 26.08
C ARG A 224 -0.69 18.51 24.97
N ARG A 225 0.48 17.91 24.83
CA ARG A 225 1.47 18.27 23.81
C ARG A 225 1.24 17.52 22.48
N VAL A 226 0.39 16.49 22.47
CA VAL A 226 0.17 15.67 21.27
C VAL A 226 -0.83 16.35 20.34
N ARG A 227 -0.46 16.40 19.05
CA ARG A 227 -1.36 16.66 17.93
C ARG A 227 -1.37 15.41 17.03
N LEU A 228 -2.49 14.71 16.96
CA LEU A 228 -2.64 13.50 16.14
C LEU A 228 -3.32 13.83 14.81
N CYS A 229 -2.64 13.62 13.69
CA CYS A 229 -3.16 13.79 12.34
C CYS A 229 -3.57 12.43 11.76
N LEU A 230 -4.87 12.26 11.50
CA LEU A 230 -5.45 11.06 10.92
C LEU A 230 -5.83 11.32 9.46
N ILE A 231 -5.09 10.73 8.53
CA ILE A 231 -5.23 10.96 7.09
C ILE A 231 -5.94 9.77 6.47
N GLY A 232 -7.12 10.01 5.88
CA GLY A 232 -7.88 8.97 5.20
C GLY A 232 -9.37 9.22 5.22
N ARG A 233 -10.15 8.29 4.67
CA ARG A 233 -11.60 8.44 4.61
C ARG A 233 -12.21 8.50 6.00
N ASP A 234 -12.96 9.53 6.23
CA ASP A 234 -13.59 9.82 7.51
C ASP A 234 -14.63 8.77 7.94
N ILE A 235 -14.67 8.46 9.23
CA ILE A 235 -15.60 7.51 9.84
C ILE A 235 -16.22 8.12 11.10
N PRO A 236 -17.54 8.40 11.13
CA PRO A 236 -18.21 9.04 12.27
C PRO A 236 -17.99 8.33 13.62
N LYS A 237 -17.78 7.01 13.58
CA LYS A 237 -17.50 6.23 14.80
C LYS A 237 -16.19 6.65 15.48
N LEU A 238 -15.16 7.04 14.71
CA LEU A 238 -13.87 7.45 15.26
C LEU A 238 -13.92 8.86 15.85
N HIS A 239 -14.72 9.75 15.28
CA HIS A 239 -14.99 11.07 15.88
C HIS A 239 -15.68 10.91 17.25
N ARG A 240 -16.71 10.05 17.34
CA ARG A 240 -17.37 9.79 18.62
C ARG A 240 -16.40 9.23 19.66
N LEU A 241 -15.56 8.26 19.25
CA LEU A 241 -14.54 7.71 20.14
C LEU A 241 -13.57 8.79 20.64
N ALA A 242 -13.12 9.69 19.76
CA ALA A 242 -12.25 10.80 20.13
C ALA A 242 -12.92 11.75 21.16
N ALA A 243 -14.20 12.10 20.90
CA ALA A 243 -14.99 12.95 21.79
C ALA A 243 -15.22 12.30 23.17
N GLU A 244 -15.61 11.02 23.21
CA GLU A 244 -15.81 10.24 24.45
C GLU A 244 -14.53 10.17 25.31
N LEU A 245 -13.36 10.23 24.67
CA LEU A 245 -12.06 10.21 25.34
C LEU A 245 -11.46 11.61 25.60
N GLY A 246 -12.19 12.68 25.28
CA GLY A 246 -11.76 14.07 25.50
C GLY A 246 -10.59 14.51 24.64
N LEU A 247 -10.49 14.01 23.39
CA LEU A 247 -9.40 14.29 22.47
C LEU A 247 -9.80 15.22 21.30
N ASP A 248 -10.98 15.84 21.33
CA ASP A 248 -11.51 16.65 20.22
C ASP A 248 -10.55 17.74 19.74
N GLY A 249 -9.88 18.43 20.67
CA GLY A 249 -8.94 19.50 20.34
C GLY A 249 -7.55 19.02 19.88
N GLN A 250 -7.26 17.72 19.96
CA GLN A 250 -5.94 17.14 19.73
C GLN A 250 -5.87 16.30 18.46
N ILE A 251 -7.01 15.83 17.96
CA ILE A 251 -7.08 15.01 16.75
C ILE A 251 -7.57 15.83 15.57
N LEU A 252 -6.80 15.80 14.50
CA LEU A 252 -7.18 16.33 13.20
C LEU A 252 -7.53 15.19 12.25
N PHE A 253 -8.78 15.09 11.85
CA PHE A 253 -9.22 14.24 10.74
C PHE A 253 -9.15 15.05 9.45
N THR A 254 -8.19 14.72 8.58
CA THR A 254 -7.93 15.52 7.37
C THR A 254 -8.83 15.15 6.19
N GLY A 255 -9.52 14.01 6.26
CA GLY A 255 -10.06 13.36 5.07
C GLY A 255 -8.97 12.67 4.24
N ALA A 256 -9.34 12.16 3.07
CA ALA A 256 -8.39 11.56 2.14
C ALA A 256 -7.58 12.64 1.43
N LEU A 257 -6.25 12.52 1.47
CA LEU A 257 -5.32 13.43 0.80
C LEU A 257 -4.61 12.70 -0.33
N HIS A 258 -4.25 13.44 -1.36
CA HIS A 258 -3.49 12.94 -2.50
C HIS A 258 -1.98 12.98 -2.22
N ASP A 259 -1.50 14.05 -1.61
CA ASP A 259 -0.11 14.23 -1.17
C ASP A 259 -0.07 14.29 0.36
N ILE A 260 0.76 13.44 0.95
CA ILE A 260 0.91 13.31 2.39
C ILE A 260 2.30 13.71 2.87
N ARG A 261 3.22 14.02 1.95
CA ARG A 261 4.62 14.28 2.24
C ARG A 261 4.81 15.33 3.33
N ASP A 262 4.12 16.46 3.21
CA ASP A 262 4.25 17.56 4.17
C ASP A 262 3.77 17.17 5.58
N TYR A 263 2.78 16.27 5.67
CA TYR A 263 2.35 15.73 6.97
C TYR A 263 3.40 14.79 7.57
N LEU A 264 4.07 13.98 6.74
CA LEU A 264 5.18 13.14 7.21
C LEU A 264 6.36 14.00 7.67
N PHE A 265 6.65 15.10 6.97
CA PHE A 265 7.69 16.03 7.35
C PHE A 265 7.37 16.78 8.66
N ALA A 266 6.09 17.16 8.88
CA ALA A 266 5.66 17.84 10.10
C ALA A 266 5.65 16.92 11.32
N ALA A 267 5.50 15.62 11.14
CA ALA A 267 5.36 14.65 12.21
C ALA A 267 6.66 14.32 12.93
N ASP A 268 6.53 13.85 14.16
CA ASP A 268 7.61 13.38 15.01
C ASP A 268 7.61 11.85 15.15
N LEU A 269 6.43 11.20 14.98
CA LEU A 269 6.27 9.75 15.00
C LEU A 269 5.07 9.34 14.13
N MET A 270 5.26 8.30 13.31
CA MET A 270 4.14 7.58 12.69
C MET A 270 3.68 6.45 13.61
N VAL A 271 2.35 6.36 13.83
CA VAL A 271 1.73 5.25 14.59
C VAL A 271 0.84 4.46 13.65
N HIS A 272 1.14 3.17 13.43
CA HIS A 272 0.43 2.35 12.45
C HIS A 272 0.09 0.93 12.98
N PRO A 273 -0.79 0.82 13.99
CA PRO A 273 -1.13 -0.44 14.65
C PRO A 273 -2.16 -1.24 13.84
N ALA A 274 -1.84 -1.53 12.58
CA ALA A 274 -2.75 -2.20 11.67
C ALA A 274 -3.15 -3.60 12.19
N ARG A 275 -4.42 -3.95 12.04
CA ARG A 275 -4.90 -5.30 12.28
C ARG A 275 -4.31 -6.27 11.27
N PHE A 276 -4.14 -5.77 10.08
CA PHE A 276 -3.55 -6.51 8.98
C PHE A 276 -3.13 -5.57 7.84
N GLU A 277 -1.91 -5.79 7.34
CA GLU A 277 -1.35 -5.07 6.20
C GLU A 277 -0.46 -6.00 5.37
N VAL A 278 -0.69 -6.11 4.05
CA VAL A 278 0.11 -7.00 3.18
C VAL A 278 1.54 -6.54 3.04
N THR A 279 1.71 -5.27 2.75
CA THR A 279 3.00 -4.62 2.53
C THR A 279 3.20 -3.48 3.52
N GLY A 280 2.42 -2.44 3.44
CA GLY A 280 2.52 -1.24 4.27
C GLY A 280 3.50 -0.21 3.68
N PRO A 281 3.28 0.23 2.43
CA PRO A 281 4.13 1.23 1.78
C PRO A 281 4.36 2.49 2.62
N MET A 282 3.35 2.85 3.42
CA MET A 282 3.40 3.98 4.33
C MET A 282 4.56 3.93 5.32
N LEU A 283 4.97 2.72 5.74
CA LEU A 283 6.11 2.56 6.66
C LEU A 283 7.41 2.98 5.97
N LEU A 284 7.57 2.61 4.70
CA LEU A 284 8.75 3.00 3.90
C LEU A 284 8.72 4.50 3.58
N GLU A 285 7.56 5.05 3.26
CA GLU A 285 7.38 6.49 3.00
C GLU A 285 7.73 7.32 4.25
N ALA A 286 7.35 6.83 5.44
CA ALA A 286 7.74 7.45 6.69
C ALA A 286 9.27 7.38 6.91
N LEU A 287 9.87 6.21 6.73
CA LEU A 287 11.33 6.05 6.86
C LEU A 287 12.10 6.92 5.84
N ASP A 288 11.62 7.01 4.59
CA ASP A 288 12.18 7.90 3.55
C ASP A 288 12.11 9.38 3.97
N ALA A 289 11.04 9.77 4.67
CA ALA A 289 10.91 11.11 5.26
C ALA A 289 11.78 11.29 6.51
N GLY A 290 12.50 10.27 6.95
CA GLY A 290 13.20 10.28 8.24
C GLY A 290 12.26 10.33 9.43
N LEU A 291 11.05 9.79 9.29
CA LEU A 291 10.04 9.76 10.35
C LEU A 291 10.09 8.41 11.08
N PRO A 292 10.34 8.36 12.39
CA PRO A 292 10.27 7.15 13.18
C PRO A 292 8.88 6.49 13.12
N VAL A 293 8.82 5.17 13.25
CA VAL A 293 7.59 4.39 13.08
C VAL A 293 7.33 3.46 14.26
N LEU A 294 6.12 3.49 14.80
CA LEU A 294 5.57 2.48 15.70
C LEU A 294 4.45 1.73 14.98
N CYS A 295 4.61 0.44 14.69
CA CYS A 295 3.63 -0.35 13.95
C CYS A 295 3.40 -1.73 14.57
N THR A 296 2.44 -2.49 14.03
CA THR A 296 2.29 -3.91 14.35
C THR A 296 3.17 -4.78 13.43
N ASP A 297 3.66 -5.90 13.95
CA ASP A 297 4.42 -6.91 13.21
C ASP A 297 3.62 -7.61 12.10
N THR A 298 2.30 -7.40 12.04
CA THR A 298 1.43 -7.86 10.95
C THR A 298 1.53 -7.03 9.68
N CYS A 299 2.26 -5.93 9.69
CA CYS A 299 2.57 -5.14 8.50
C CYS A 299 3.71 -5.80 7.72
N GLY A 300 3.54 -5.99 6.40
CA GLY A 300 4.51 -6.73 5.58
C GLY A 300 5.90 -6.08 5.52
N TYR A 301 6.01 -4.78 5.75
CA TYR A 301 7.29 -4.07 5.84
C TYR A 301 7.70 -3.70 7.27
N ALA A 302 7.10 -4.31 8.29
CA ALA A 302 7.47 -4.07 9.69
C ALA A 302 8.94 -4.41 9.98
N ASP A 303 9.51 -5.39 9.27
CA ASP A 303 10.92 -5.76 9.41
C ASP A 303 11.88 -4.65 8.93
N TYR A 304 11.45 -3.76 8.03
CA TYR A 304 12.22 -2.56 7.67
C TYR A 304 12.30 -1.56 8.81
N VAL A 305 11.21 -1.42 9.58
CA VAL A 305 11.18 -0.57 10.78
C VAL A 305 12.16 -1.08 11.84
N THR A 306 12.17 -2.39 12.08
CA THR A 306 13.09 -2.98 13.08
C THR A 306 14.54 -2.98 12.61
N LYS A 307 14.80 -3.30 11.35
CA LYS A 307 16.16 -3.29 10.77
C LYS A 307 16.77 -1.91 10.66
N SER A 308 15.95 -0.86 10.45
CA SER A 308 16.43 0.52 10.41
C SER A 308 16.79 1.06 11.79
N HIS A 309 16.43 0.39 12.87
CA HIS A 309 16.50 0.92 14.24
C HIS A 309 15.79 2.27 14.42
N ALA A 310 14.90 2.62 13.49
CA ALA A 310 14.18 3.89 13.46
C ALA A 310 12.74 3.76 13.96
N GLY A 311 12.47 2.80 14.82
CA GLY A 311 11.13 2.60 15.34
C GLY A 311 10.98 1.31 16.13
N GLY A 312 9.74 0.90 16.32
CA GLY A 312 9.41 -0.32 17.05
C GLY A 312 8.17 -1.03 16.50
N THR A 313 8.03 -2.30 16.89
CA THR A 313 6.85 -3.09 16.56
C THR A 313 6.20 -3.61 17.84
N VAL A 314 4.86 -3.71 17.80
CA VAL A 314 4.07 -4.42 18.80
C VAL A 314 3.42 -5.65 18.17
N SER A 315 3.04 -6.63 18.98
CA SER A 315 2.41 -7.85 18.46
C SER A 315 1.06 -7.54 17.82
N GLY A 316 0.88 -7.94 16.57
CA GLY A 316 -0.41 -7.85 15.88
C GLY A 316 -1.26 -9.10 16.06
N LYS A 317 -0.63 -10.28 16.20
CA LYS A 317 -1.29 -11.54 16.52
C LYS A 317 -1.48 -11.64 18.05
N GLY A 318 -2.73 -11.64 18.50
CA GLY A 318 -3.01 -11.53 19.93
C GLY A 318 -2.76 -10.12 20.46
N PHE A 319 -3.06 -9.11 19.65
CA PHE A 319 -2.82 -7.71 19.95
C PHE A 319 -3.30 -7.31 21.36
N ASP A 320 -2.40 -6.67 22.09
CA ASP A 320 -2.68 -6.06 23.39
C ASP A 320 -2.60 -4.52 23.29
N GLN A 321 -3.70 -3.85 23.65
CA GLN A 321 -3.74 -2.39 23.67
C GLN A 321 -2.75 -1.81 24.70
N MET A 322 -2.50 -2.50 25.81
CA MET A 322 -1.57 -2.04 26.86
C MET A 322 -0.11 -2.04 26.35
N GLU A 323 0.27 -3.02 25.53
CA GLU A 323 1.57 -3.05 24.86
C GLU A 323 1.76 -1.84 23.95
N LEU A 324 0.74 -1.50 23.13
CA LEU A 324 0.78 -0.31 22.27
C LEU A 324 0.86 0.98 23.08
N ASN A 325 0.07 1.09 24.16
CA ASN A 325 0.04 2.25 25.06
C ASN A 325 1.43 2.47 25.67
N ALA A 326 2.02 1.43 26.23
CA ALA A 326 3.36 1.50 26.84
C ALA A 326 4.45 1.85 25.81
N SER A 327 4.37 1.27 24.61
CA SER A 327 5.30 1.56 23.53
C SER A 327 5.19 3.02 23.08
N LEU A 328 3.97 3.53 22.85
CA LEU A 328 3.75 4.93 22.49
C LEU A 328 4.30 5.86 23.58
N LEU A 329 3.99 5.60 24.84
CA LEU A 329 4.50 6.37 25.95
C LEU A 329 6.04 6.39 25.98
N SER A 330 6.68 5.24 25.78
CA SER A 330 8.16 5.14 25.74
C SER A 330 8.78 6.03 24.67
N PHE A 331 8.20 6.08 23.46
CA PHE A 331 8.68 6.97 22.38
C PHE A 331 8.51 8.44 22.72
N LEU A 332 7.42 8.82 23.39
CA LEU A 332 7.10 10.23 23.66
C LEU A 332 7.68 10.75 24.96
N TRP A 333 7.99 9.88 25.92
CA TRP A 333 8.58 10.26 27.21
C TRP A 333 9.94 10.91 27.03
N ASN A 334 10.76 10.37 26.14
CA ASN A 334 12.04 10.94 25.76
C ASN A 334 12.02 11.39 24.30
N ALA A 335 11.26 12.46 24.01
CA ALA A 335 11.12 12.97 22.64
C ALA A 335 12.46 13.36 21.97
N GLY A 336 13.49 13.63 22.74
CA GLY A 336 14.85 13.89 22.23
C GLY A 336 15.43 12.71 21.44
N GLN A 337 15.06 11.48 21.79
CA GLN A 337 15.49 10.28 21.04
C GLN A 337 14.92 10.21 19.62
N LEU A 338 13.73 10.82 19.37
CA LEU A 338 13.10 10.79 18.05
C LEU A 338 14.00 11.40 16.97
N LYS A 339 14.85 12.35 17.32
CA LYS A 339 15.84 12.92 16.41
C LYS A 339 16.88 11.89 15.99
N TYR A 340 17.40 11.09 16.91
CA TYR A 340 18.35 10.01 16.58
C TYR A 340 17.69 8.91 15.74
N LEU A 341 16.45 8.55 16.08
CA LEU A 341 15.68 7.59 15.29
C LEU A 341 15.45 8.11 13.86
N SER A 342 15.22 9.41 13.69
CA SER A 342 15.11 10.05 12.38
C SER A 342 16.40 9.90 11.56
N GLU A 343 17.56 10.09 12.18
CA GLU A 343 18.86 9.91 11.53
C GLU A 343 19.09 8.45 11.11
N TYR A 344 18.71 7.48 11.95
CA TYR A 344 18.76 6.05 11.61
C TYR A 344 17.84 5.73 10.43
N ALA A 345 16.62 6.27 10.38
CA ALA A 345 15.72 6.09 9.23
C ALA A 345 16.38 6.57 7.94
N LEU A 346 16.89 7.80 7.94
CA LEU A 346 17.52 8.39 6.75
C LEU A 346 18.75 7.60 6.29
N ASP A 347 19.59 7.19 7.24
CA ASP A 347 20.80 6.41 6.90
C ASP A 347 20.45 5.05 6.32
N PHE A 348 19.50 4.35 6.92
CA PHE A 348 19.01 3.07 6.42
C PHE A 348 18.45 3.20 5.01
N MET A 349 17.60 4.21 4.75
CA MET A 349 16.93 4.39 3.46
C MET A 349 17.87 4.84 2.33
N LYS A 350 19.06 5.38 2.61
CA LYS A 350 20.09 5.64 1.57
C LYS A 350 20.49 4.38 0.78
N HIS A 351 20.38 3.22 1.42
CA HIS A 351 20.75 1.92 0.85
C HIS A 351 19.55 1.12 0.34
N HIS A 352 18.34 1.72 0.34
CA HIS A 352 17.10 1.05 -0.04
C HIS A 352 16.33 1.89 -1.06
N ASP A 353 16.39 1.50 -2.34
CA ASP A 353 15.58 2.14 -3.38
C ASP A 353 14.18 1.52 -3.38
N THR A 354 13.20 2.29 -2.88
CA THR A 354 11.78 1.90 -2.82
C THR A 354 11.09 1.94 -4.18
N PHE A 355 11.80 2.28 -5.25
CA PHE A 355 11.27 2.33 -6.61
C PHE A 355 11.97 1.37 -7.58
N ALA A 356 13.05 0.70 -7.17
CA ALA A 356 13.80 -0.26 -7.97
C ALA A 356 12.93 -1.41 -8.51
N TYR A 357 11.80 -1.72 -7.87
CA TYR A 357 10.88 -2.75 -8.35
C TYR A 357 10.40 -2.53 -9.79
N ALA A 358 10.30 -1.28 -10.23
CA ALA A 358 9.83 -0.96 -11.57
C ALA A 358 10.82 -1.43 -12.65
N ASP A 359 12.10 -1.17 -12.44
CA ASP A 359 13.17 -1.66 -13.32
C ASP A 359 13.29 -3.19 -13.27
N MET A 360 13.16 -3.81 -12.08
CA MET A 360 13.15 -5.27 -11.95
C MET A 360 12.00 -5.92 -12.75
N VAL A 361 10.81 -5.31 -12.76
CA VAL A 361 9.69 -5.79 -13.58
C VAL A 361 10.05 -5.73 -15.06
N VAL A 362 10.63 -4.62 -15.51
CA VAL A 362 11.01 -4.45 -16.92
C VAL A 362 12.09 -5.46 -17.32
N ASP A 363 13.11 -5.70 -16.49
CA ASP A 363 14.14 -6.72 -16.72
C ASP A 363 13.53 -8.10 -17.04
N VAL A 364 12.52 -8.51 -16.25
CA VAL A 364 11.84 -9.79 -16.44
C VAL A 364 10.98 -9.80 -17.72
N LEU A 365 10.32 -8.69 -18.04
CA LEU A 365 9.51 -8.59 -19.26
C LEU A 365 10.38 -8.66 -20.53
N GLU A 366 11.56 -8.04 -20.52
CA GLU A 366 12.53 -8.08 -21.63
C GLU A 366 13.08 -9.48 -21.88
N GLN A 367 13.39 -10.25 -20.82
CA GLN A 367 13.85 -11.62 -20.94
C GLN A 367 12.85 -12.51 -21.69
N LYS A 368 11.54 -12.31 -21.46
CA LYS A 368 10.52 -13.04 -22.22
C LYS A 368 10.46 -12.61 -23.68
N GLY A 369 10.50 -11.32 -23.97
CA GLY A 369 10.49 -10.80 -25.33
C GLY A 369 11.64 -11.36 -26.19
N SER A 370 12.81 -11.54 -25.57
CA SER A 370 14.00 -12.12 -26.25
C SER A 370 13.83 -13.62 -26.59
N HIS A 371 13.00 -14.37 -25.87
CA HIS A 371 12.71 -15.76 -26.17
C HIS A 371 11.58 -15.95 -27.22
N ALA A 372 10.76 -14.94 -27.43
CA ALA A 372 9.68 -14.98 -28.44
C ALA A 372 10.16 -14.63 -29.86
N VAL A 373 11.37 -14.08 -30.01
CA VAL A 373 11.97 -13.67 -31.30
C VAL A 373 12.93 -14.75 -31.86
N ARG A 374 13.16 -15.83 -31.15
CA ARG A 374 13.88 -17.03 -31.61
C ARG A 374 12.88 -18.15 -31.97
#